data_5751d5d422a54ceddc8d57bcb1267ffd
#
_entry.id   5751d5d422a54ceddc8d57bcb1267ffd
#
_cell.length_a   1.000
_cell.length_b   1.000
_cell.length_c   1.000
_cell.angle_alpha   90.00
_cell.angle_beta   90.00
_cell.angle_gamma   90.00
#
_symmetry.space_group_name_H-M   'P 1'
#
loop_
_entity.id
_entity.type
_entity.pdbx_description
1 polymer ?
#
loop_
_entity_poly.entity_id
_entity_poly.type
_entity_poly.pdbx_seq_one_letter_code
_entity_poly.pdbx_strand_id
1 'polypeptide(L)'
;LEEAYNHYKADPDFQHELTQLLNDYAGRPSRLYYAEKMTKDLGGAKIYLKREDLNHTGAHKINNVLGQALLAKKMGKTRLIAETGAGQHGVATATAAALMGMECVVFMGKEDTIRQALNVYRMRLLGATVVPVNSGTATLKDAVSEAMREWTTRISDTHYCLGSVMGPHPFPTIVRDFQSVISSEIKQQMLEKEGRLPDAVVACVGGGSNAIGSFYHFIDDPAVRLIGVEAAGRGIDTLETAATISTGRLGIFHGMKSYFCQDQYGQIAPVYSISAGLDYPGVGPEHAYLHDIGRAEYVAITDEEAVQAFEYLARTEGIIPAIESAHAVAYARKLAPTMGSDQLLVVTISGRGDKDCAAIARYRG
;
A
#
# COMPACT_ATOMS: atom_id res chain seq x y z
N LEU A 1 -2.72 19.57 12.51
CA LEU A 1 -3.12 18.20 12.14
C LEU A 1 -2.93 17.24 13.32
N GLU A 2 -1.78 17.24 13.97
CA GLU A 2 -1.46 16.33 15.09
C GLU A 2 -2.45 16.48 16.26
N GLU A 3 -2.71 17.71 16.70
CA GLU A 3 -3.66 18.01 17.78
C GLU A 3 -5.08 17.50 17.43
N ALA A 4 -5.54 17.78 16.21
CA ALA A 4 -6.84 17.32 15.74
C ALA A 4 -6.89 15.79 15.67
N TYR A 5 -5.83 15.14 15.15
CA TYR A 5 -5.76 13.69 15.10
C TYR A 5 -5.80 13.06 16.49
N ASN A 6 -5.01 13.57 17.42
CA ASN A 6 -4.99 13.07 18.81
C ASN A 6 -6.34 13.23 19.51
N HIS A 7 -7.05 14.33 19.23
CA HIS A 7 -8.40 14.53 19.73
C HIS A 7 -9.39 13.52 19.15
N TYR A 8 -9.50 13.44 17.82
CA TYR A 8 -10.49 12.59 17.15
C TYR A 8 -10.18 11.10 17.25
N LYS A 9 -8.90 10.71 17.35
CA LYS A 9 -8.51 9.32 17.61
C LYS A 9 -9.14 8.77 18.90
N ALA A 10 -9.32 9.59 19.92
CA ALA A 10 -9.91 9.24 21.19
C ALA A 10 -11.44 9.49 21.27
N ASP A 11 -12.02 10.14 20.26
CA ASP A 11 -13.43 10.51 20.23
C ASP A 11 -14.30 9.29 19.84
N PRO A 12 -15.20 8.82 20.71
CA PRO A 12 -16.09 7.70 20.42
C PRO A 12 -17.01 7.92 19.20
N ASP A 13 -17.47 9.14 18.98
CA ASP A 13 -18.35 9.46 17.85
C ASP A 13 -17.60 9.38 16.51
N PHE A 14 -16.34 9.85 16.50
CA PHE A 14 -15.47 9.68 15.34
C PHE A 14 -15.20 8.20 15.04
N GLN A 15 -14.88 7.42 16.07
CA GLN A 15 -14.62 5.97 15.92
C GLN A 15 -15.86 5.21 15.44
N HIS A 16 -17.02 5.59 15.93
CA HIS A 16 -18.29 5.01 15.49
C HIS A 16 -18.58 5.31 14.02
N GLU A 17 -18.48 6.59 13.62
CA GLU A 17 -18.70 7.03 12.23
C GLU A 17 -17.69 6.36 11.27
N LEU A 18 -16.41 6.28 11.66
CA LEU A 18 -15.38 5.59 10.88
C LEU A 18 -15.69 4.09 10.72
N THR A 19 -16.10 3.44 11.81
CA THR A 19 -16.48 2.02 11.79
C THR A 19 -17.66 1.76 10.85
N GLN A 20 -18.69 2.62 10.89
CA GLN A 20 -19.81 2.52 9.95
C GLN A 20 -19.34 2.69 8.48
N LEU A 21 -18.50 3.69 8.20
CA LEU A 21 -17.95 3.88 6.85
C LEU A 21 -17.14 2.66 6.39
N LEU A 22 -16.34 2.08 7.26
CA LEU A 22 -15.54 0.90 6.92
C LEU A 22 -16.42 -0.33 6.66
N ASN A 23 -17.45 -0.55 7.46
CA ASN A 23 -18.33 -1.72 7.34
C ASN A 23 -19.32 -1.56 6.17
N ASP A 24 -20.07 -0.46 6.15
CA ASP A 24 -21.22 -0.32 5.26
C ASP A 24 -20.80 0.18 3.86
N TYR A 25 -19.72 0.98 3.78
CA TYR A 25 -19.29 1.57 2.52
C TYR A 25 -18.04 0.88 1.94
N ALA A 26 -17.02 0.62 2.74
CA ALA A 26 -15.81 -0.06 2.25
C ALA A 26 -15.97 -1.59 2.15
N GLY A 27 -16.97 -2.17 2.81
CA GLY A 27 -17.28 -3.61 2.76
C GLY A 27 -16.41 -4.46 3.69
N ARG A 28 -15.96 -3.87 4.81
CA ARG A 28 -15.20 -4.62 5.82
C ARG A 28 -16.12 -5.46 6.73
N PRO A 29 -15.59 -6.50 7.41
CA PRO A 29 -14.21 -6.99 7.35
C PRO A 29 -13.85 -7.62 6.01
N SER A 30 -12.63 -7.38 5.52
CA SER A 30 -12.14 -8.07 4.33
C SER A 30 -11.94 -9.56 4.63
N ARG A 31 -12.09 -10.41 3.60
CA ARG A 31 -12.07 -11.86 3.79
C ARG A 31 -10.65 -12.38 3.98
N LEU A 32 -10.50 -13.35 4.87
CA LEU A 32 -9.33 -14.21 4.96
C LEU A 32 -9.67 -15.54 4.26
N TYR A 33 -9.14 -15.72 3.04
CA TYR A 33 -9.46 -16.83 2.16
C TYR A 33 -8.39 -17.92 2.25
N TYR A 34 -8.79 -19.16 2.51
CA TYR A 34 -7.87 -20.31 2.43
C TYR A 34 -7.61 -20.67 0.96
N ALA A 35 -6.38 -20.45 0.51
CA ALA A 35 -5.95 -20.74 -0.85
C ALA A 35 -5.60 -22.24 -0.97
N GLU A 36 -6.62 -23.08 -1.05
CA GLU A 36 -6.48 -24.54 -0.98
C GLU A 36 -5.66 -25.10 -2.14
N LYS A 37 -5.93 -24.62 -3.36
CA LYS A 37 -5.21 -25.11 -4.56
C LYS A 37 -3.75 -24.67 -4.52
N MET A 38 -3.48 -23.42 -4.16
CA MET A 38 -2.13 -22.90 -3.99
C MET A 38 -1.38 -23.66 -2.89
N THR A 39 -2.03 -23.95 -1.76
CA THR A 39 -1.47 -24.77 -0.67
C THR A 39 -1.08 -26.16 -1.14
N LYS A 40 -1.96 -26.83 -1.87
CA LYS A 40 -1.70 -28.18 -2.39
C LYS A 40 -0.60 -28.19 -3.47
N ASP A 41 -0.60 -27.19 -4.35
CA ASP A 41 0.36 -27.10 -5.45
C ASP A 41 1.79 -26.82 -4.96
N LEU A 42 1.95 -25.90 -3.99
CA LEU A 42 3.26 -25.55 -3.46
C LEU A 42 3.78 -26.53 -2.40
N GLY A 43 2.87 -27.18 -1.68
CA GLY A 43 3.22 -27.94 -0.48
C GLY A 43 3.68 -27.05 0.67
N GLY A 44 4.05 -27.65 1.82
CA GLY A 44 4.48 -26.89 3.01
C GLY A 44 3.31 -26.17 3.70
N ALA A 45 3.47 -24.91 4.02
CA ALA A 45 2.51 -24.17 4.83
C ALA A 45 1.12 -24.07 4.23
N LYS A 46 0.09 -24.04 5.09
CA LYS A 46 -1.26 -23.59 4.71
C LYS A 46 -1.26 -22.11 4.38
N ILE A 47 -1.78 -21.72 3.22
CA ILE A 47 -1.73 -20.37 2.71
C ILE A 47 -3.10 -19.72 2.82
N TYR A 48 -3.15 -18.57 3.49
CA TYR A 48 -4.31 -17.71 3.58
C TYR A 48 -4.07 -16.40 2.87
N LEU A 49 -5.04 -15.92 2.09
CA LEU A 49 -5.00 -14.65 1.39
C LEU A 49 -5.91 -13.64 2.10
N LYS A 50 -5.33 -12.54 2.59
CA LYS A 50 -6.10 -11.40 3.11
C LYS A 50 -6.54 -10.54 1.95
N ARG A 51 -7.84 -10.56 1.66
CA ARG A 51 -8.46 -10.10 0.41
C ARG A 51 -8.83 -8.61 0.47
N GLU A 52 -7.82 -7.72 0.56
CA GLU A 52 -8.04 -6.26 0.46
C GLU A 52 -8.48 -5.80 -0.96
N ASP A 53 -8.27 -6.63 -1.95
CA ASP A 53 -8.74 -6.47 -3.33
C ASP A 53 -10.27 -6.49 -3.47
N LEU A 54 -10.99 -7.01 -2.48
CA LEU A 54 -12.45 -7.07 -2.46
C LEU A 54 -13.10 -5.82 -1.81
N ASN A 55 -12.30 -4.95 -1.22
CA ASN A 55 -12.84 -3.70 -0.66
C ASN A 55 -13.38 -2.80 -1.77
N HIS A 56 -14.28 -1.88 -1.40
CA HIS A 56 -14.70 -0.81 -2.31
C HIS A 56 -13.49 -0.07 -2.89
N THR A 57 -13.54 0.29 -4.14
CA THR A 57 -12.44 0.79 -5.00
C THR A 57 -11.40 -0.27 -5.41
N GLY A 58 -11.44 -1.47 -4.83
CA GLY A 58 -10.61 -2.62 -5.24
C GLY A 58 -9.21 -2.67 -4.66
N ALA A 59 -8.96 -1.99 -3.52
CA ALA A 59 -7.69 -2.02 -2.82
C ALA A 59 -7.80 -1.57 -1.36
N HIS A 60 -6.74 -1.79 -0.57
CA HIS A 60 -6.60 -1.34 0.82
C HIS A 60 -6.63 0.18 1.02
N LYS A 61 -6.40 0.96 -0.01
CA LYS A 61 -6.30 2.43 0.07
C LYS A 61 -7.53 3.09 0.69
N ILE A 62 -8.71 2.53 0.45
CA ILE A 62 -9.97 3.08 0.97
C ILE A 62 -9.99 3.16 2.51
N ASN A 63 -9.31 2.26 3.22
CA ASN A 63 -9.27 2.25 4.68
C ASN A 63 -8.69 3.57 5.23
N ASN A 64 -7.50 3.91 4.76
CA ASN A 64 -6.80 5.13 5.14
C ASN A 64 -7.56 6.39 4.67
N VAL A 65 -8.04 6.37 3.44
CA VAL A 65 -8.68 7.55 2.83
C VAL A 65 -9.97 7.91 3.53
N LEU A 66 -10.81 6.95 3.90
CA LEU A 66 -12.04 7.23 4.66
C LEU A 66 -11.72 7.85 6.02
N GLY A 67 -10.70 7.33 6.72
CA GLY A 67 -10.24 7.90 7.99
C GLY A 67 -9.72 9.34 7.84
N GLN A 68 -8.87 9.59 6.85
CA GLN A 68 -8.33 10.94 6.62
C GLN A 68 -9.39 11.92 6.11
N ALA A 69 -10.30 11.50 5.24
CA ALA A 69 -11.38 12.35 4.76
C ALA A 69 -12.36 12.71 5.88
N LEU A 70 -12.70 11.75 6.75
CA LEU A 70 -13.52 12.02 7.93
C LEU A 70 -12.81 13.00 8.88
N LEU A 71 -11.52 12.78 9.15
CA LEU A 71 -10.69 13.69 9.94
C LEU A 71 -10.68 15.12 9.34
N ALA A 72 -10.46 15.23 8.03
CA ALA A 72 -10.49 16.50 7.31
C ALA A 72 -11.83 17.21 7.47
N LYS A 73 -12.94 16.50 7.33
CA LYS A 73 -14.29 17.03 7.52
C LYS A 73 -14.51 17.54 8.94
N LYS A 74 -14.09 16.78 9.96
CA LYS A 74 -14.16 17.22 11.38
C LYS A 74 -13.28 18.43 11.67
N MET A 75 -12.17 18.60 10.94
CA MET A 75 -11.32 19.78 10.97
C MET A 75 -11.88 20.99 10.20
N GLY A 76 -13.06 20.88 9.58
CA GLY A 76 -13.67 21.94 8.77
C GLY A 76 -12.98 22.17 7.41
N LYS A 77 -12.19 21.21 6.92
CA LYS A 77 -11.60 21.28 5.58
C LYS A 77 -12.67 21.02 4.52
N THR A 78 -12.56 21.73 3.39
CA THR A 78 -13.51 21.63 2.27
C THR A 78 -12.90 20.99 1.03
N ARG A 79 -11.59 20.76 1.06
CA ARG A 79 -10.82 20.27 -0.08
C ARG A 79 -9.85 19.18 0.34
N LEU A 80 -9.83 18.09 -0.43
CA LEU A 80 -8.82 17.03 -0.34
C LEU A 80 -7.85 17.13 -1.50
N ILE A 81 -6.57 16.96 -1.24
CA ILE A 81 -5.58 16.70 -2.28
C ILE A 81 -4.88 15.37 -2.01
N ALA A 82 -4.41 14.73 -3.08
CA ALA A 82 -3.65 13.49 -3.00
C ALA A 82 -2.60 13.42 -4.10
N GLU A 83 -1.57 12.63 -3.86
CA GLU A 83 -0.66 12.09 -4.87
C GLU A 83 -1.13 10.71 -5.30
N THR A 84 -0.74 10.27 -6.50
CA THR A 84 -0.95 8.87 -6.90
C THR A 84 0.04 8.44 -7.99
N GLY A 85 0.46 7.18 -7.97
CA GLY A 85 1.23 6.51 -9.02
C GLY A 85 0.34 5.57 -9.83
N ALA A 86 0.01 4.39 -9.28
CA ALA A 86 -0.90 3.42 -9.93
C ALA A 86 -2.34 3.93 -10.08
N GLY A 87 -2.70 5.04 -9.45
CA GLY A 87 -4.04 5.63 -9.50
C GLY A 87 -5.00 5.13 -8.42
N GLN A 88 -4.68 4.06 -7.70
CA GLN A 88 -5.58 3.48 -6.69
C GLN A 88 -5.84 4.42 -5.52
N HIS A 89 -4.81 5.11 -5.03
CA HIS A 89 -4.97 6.10 -3.98
C HIS A 89 -5.79 7.31 -4.46
N GLY A 90 -5.51 7.80 -5.67
CA GLY A 90 -6.27 8.89 -6.28
C GLY A 90 -7.75 8.55 -6.45
N VAL A 91 -8.07 7.33 -6.92
CA VAL A 91 -9.45 6.85 -7.03
C VAL A 91 -10.13 6.78 -5.66
N ALA A 92 -9.45 6.23 -4.64
CA ALA A 92 -9.98 6.17 -3.28
C ALA A 92 -10.24 7.57 -2.71
N THR A 93 -9.32 8.52 -2.90
CA THR A 93 -9.48 9.91 -2.44
C THR A 93 -10.63 10.62 -3.17
N ALA A 94 -10.72 10.47 -4.48
CA ALA A 94 -11.84 11.01 -5.26
C ALA A 94 -13.19 10.42 -4.81
N THR A 95 -13.21 9.13 -4.49
CA THR A 95 -14.40 8.43 -3.98
C THR A 95 -14.84 9.00 -2.62
N ALA A 96 -13.93 9.16 -1.66
CA ALA A 96 -14.27 9.70 -0.36
C ALA A 96 -14.65 11.19 -0.43
N ALA A 97 -13.98 11.96 -1.29
CA ALA A 97 -14.32 13.37 -1.51
C ALA A 97 -15.74 13.52 -2.08
N ALA A 98 -16.10 12.70 -3.07
CA ALA A 98 -17.46 12.66 -3.63
C ALA A 98 -18.50 12.29 -2.56
N LEU A 99 -18.22 11.25 -1.76
CA LEU A 99 -19.10 10.82 -0.66
C LEU A 99 -19.33 11.93 0.37
N MET A 100 -18.29 12.71 0.70
CA MET A 100 -18.33 13.72 1.75
C MET A 100 -18.63 15.14 1.24
N GLY A 101 -18.83 15.33 -0.08
CA GLY A 101 -19.13 16.61 -0.70
C GLY A 101 -17.94 17.58 -0.67
N MET A 102 -16.72 17.10 -0.80
CA MET A 102 -15.48 17.87 -0.78
C MET A 102 -14.90 18.05 -2.20
N GLU A 103 -14.23 19.18 -2.45
CA GLU A 103 -13.39 19.35 -3.64
C GLU A 103 -12.24 18.34 -3.60
N CYS A 104 -11.85 17.79 -4.75
CA CYS A 104 -10.74 16.84 -4.85
C CYS A 104 -9.79 17.20 -5.99
N VAL A 105 -8.49 17.28 -5.67
CA VAL A 105 -7.41 17.44 -6.65
C VAL A 105 -6.38 16.34 -6.45
N VAL A 106 -6.05 15.63 -7.53
CA VAL A 106 -5.09 14.53 -7.51
C VAL A 106 -3.90 14.85 -8.40
N PHE A 107 -2.71 14.87 -7.81
CA PHE A 107 -1.45 15.02 -8.52
C PHE A 107 -0.95 13.65 -8.96
N MET A 108 -0.60 13.51 -10.23
CA MET A 108 -0.15 12.25 -10.81
C MET A 108 0.97 12.53 -11.82
N GLY A 109 2.05 11.76 -11.76
CA GLY A 109 3.13 11.88 -12.73
C GLY A 109 2.61 11.74 -14.16
N LYS A 110 3.12 12.52 -15.09
CA LYS A 110 2.67 12.51 -16.49
C LYS A 110 2.77 11.10 -17.11
N GLU A 111 3.87 10.40 -16.84
CA GLU A 111 4.08 9.03 -17.29
C GLU A 111 3.02 8.07 -16.71
N ASP A 112 2.73 8.23 -15.42
CA ASP A 112 1.72 7.42 -14.74
C ASP A 112 0.31 7.68 -15.29
N THR A 113 -0.01 8.94 -15.69
CA THR A 113 -1.33 9.25 -16.29
C THR A 113 -1.56 8.49 -17.60
N ILE A 114 -0.50 8.17 -18.32
CA ILE A 114 -0.55 7.40 -19.58
C ILE A 114 -0.66 5.90 -19.25
N ARG A 115 0.20 5.41 -18.36
CA ARG A 115 0.22 3.99 -17.96
C ARG A 115 -1.09 3.54 -17.31
N GLN A 116 -1.75 4.43 -16.58
CA GLN A 116 -2.93 4.15 -15.76
C GLN A 116 -4.16 4.99 -16.18
N ALA A 117 -4.37 5.16 -17.48
CA ALA A 117 -5.42 6.00 -18.06
C ALA A 117 -6.84 5.64 -17.57
N LEU A 118 -7.12 4.36 -17.28
CA LEU A 118 -8.40 3.91 -16.73
C LEU A 118 -8.65 4.54 -15.34
N ASN A 119 -7.66 4.58 -14.47
CA ASN A 119 -7.81 5.19 -13.15
C ASN A 119 -7.93 6.71 -13.25
N VAL A 120 -7.25 7.36 -14.21
CA VAL A 120 -7.44 8.79 -14.50
C VAL A 120 -8.89 9.08 -14.88
N TYR A 121 -9.47 8.27 -15.76
CA TYR A 121 -10.88 8.40 -16.12
C TYR A 121 -11.82 8.21 -14.93
N ARG A 122 -11.56 7.19 -14.07
CA ARG A 122 -12.36 6.95 -12.87
C ARG A 122 -12.30 8.13 -11.89
N MET A 123 -11.13 8.72 -11.66
CA MET A 123 -10.98 9.91 -10.80
C MET A 123 -11.82 11.09 -11.33
N ARG A 124 -11.74 11.34 -12.63
CA ARG A 124 -12.54 12.42 -13.28
C ARG A 124 -14.04 12.15 -13.22
N LEU A 125 -14.47 10.91 -13.42
CA LEU A 125 -15.87 10.50 -13.28
C LEU A 125 -16.40 10.74 -11.86
N LEU A 126 -15.54 10.58 -10.83
CA LEU A 126 -15.84 10.86 -9.42
C LEU A 126 -15.79 12.37 -9.08
N GLY A 127 -15.53 13.23 -10.05
CA GLY A 127 -15.52 14.69 -9.87
C GLY A 127 -14.15 15.27 -9.49
N ALA A 128 -13.09 14.46 -9.43
CA ALA A 128 -11.76 14.96 -9.11
C ALA A 128 -11.07 15.62 -10.31
N THR A 129 -10.30 16.67 -10.03
CA THR A 129 -9.36 17.27 -10.99
C THR A 129 -8.04 16.48 -10.92
N VAL A 130 -7.60 15.91 -12.03
CA VAL A 130 -6.29 15.24 -12.12
C VAL A 130 -5.28 16.17 -12.77
N VAL A 131 -4.24 16.52 -12.01
CA VAL A 131 -3.16 17.41 -12.42
C VAL A 131 -1.91 16.59 -12.81
N PRO A 132 -1.55 16.55 -14.10
CA PRO A 132 -0.33 15.87 -14.53
C PRO A 132 0.91 16.65 -14.08
N VAL A 133 1.85 15.96 -13.43
CA VAL A 133 3.13 16.51 -12.98
C VAL A 133 4.22 16.15 -14.00
N ASN A 134 4.86 17.16 -14.55
CA ASN A 134 5.87 17.00 -15.62
C ASN A 134 7.32 17.16 -15.12
N SER A 135 7.53 17.52 -13.85
CA SER A 135 8.84 17.70 -13.25
C SER A 135 9.54 16.36 -12.95
N GLY A 136 10.86 16.39 -12.85
CA GLY A 136 11.67 15.23 -12.48
C GLY A 136 11.52 14.05 -13.44
N THR A 137 11.24 12.87 -12.91
CA THR A 137 10.94 11.65 -13.68
C THR A 137 9.48 11.55 -14.12
N ALA A 138 8.65 12.52 -13.75
CA ALA A 138 7.21 12.56 -14.02
C ALA A 138 6.45 11.32 -13.49
N THR A 139 6.88 10.79 -12.34
CA THR A 139 6.32 9.62 -11.65
C THR A 139 5.83 9.96 -10.24
N LEU A 140 5.51 8.94 -9.43
CA LEU A 140 4.95 9.08 -8.08
C LEU A 140 5.75 10.03 -7.17
N LYS A 141 7.09 9.97 -7.19
CA LYS A 141 7.95 10.85 -6.38
C LYS A 141 7.66 12.34 -6.62
N ASP A 142 7.50 12.71 -7.87
CA ASP A 142 7.26 14.11 -8.26
C ASP A 142 5.83 14.54 -7.96
N ALA A 143 4.87 13.62 -8.06
CA ALA A 143 3.49 13.85 -7.63
C ALA A 143 3.40 14.13 -6.12
N VAL A 144 4.16 13.39 -5.29
CA VAL A 144 4.28 13.67 -3.84
C VAL A 144 4.83 15.07 -3.58
N SER A 145 5.92 15.43 -4.28
CA SER A 145 6.53 16.76 -4.13
C SER A 145 5.56 17.88 -4.46
N GLU A 146 4.76 17.73 -5.51
CA GLU A 146 3.78 18.75 -5.92
C GLU A 146 2.60 18.83 -4.96
N ALA A 147 2.07 17.68 -4.51
CA ALA A 147 1.02 17.66 -3.50
C ALA A 147 1.45 18.34 -2.20
N MET A 148 2.68 18.13 -1.74
CA MET A 148 3.22 18.81 -0.56
C MET A 148 3.33 20.32 -0.74
N ARG A 149 3.77 20.81 -1.92
CA ARG A 149 3.81 22.25 -2.24
C ARG A 149 2.42 22.86 -2.20
N GLU A 150 1.46 22.24 -2.87
CA GLU A 150 0.08 22.71 -2.91
C GLU A 150 -0.53 22.73 -1.49
N TRP A 151 -0.31 21.70 -0.69
CA TRP A 151 -0.80 21.64 0.68
C TRP A 151 -0.28 22.80 1.54
N THR A 152 1.00 23.12 1.45
CA THR A 152 1.59 24.21 2.23
C THR A 152 1.06 25.59 1.82
N THR A 153 0.64 25.78 0.57
CA THR A 153 0.06 27.03 0.10
C THR A 153 -1.41 27.23 0.50
N ARG A 154 -2.15 26.14 0.72
CA ARG A 154 -3.59 26.15 1.01
C ARG A 154 -3.97 25.38 2.27
N ILE A 155 -3.12 25.42 3.28
CA ILE A 155 -3.29 24.62 4.51
C ILE A 155 -4.58 24.95 5.29
N SER A 156 -5.15 26.14 5.11
CA SER A 156 -6.34 26.60 5.83
C SER A 156 -7.59 25.81 5.45
N ASP A 157 -7.80 25.52 4.17
CA ASP A 157 -9.01 24.89 3.64
C ASP A 157 -8.78 23.48 3.11
N THR A 158 -7.52 23.07 2.96
CA THR A 158 -7.10 21.84 2.28
C THR A 158 -6.48 20.84 3.26
N HIS A 159 -6.87 19.58 3.15
CA HIS A 159 -6.18 18.46 3.77
C HIS A 159 -5.43 17.63 2.71
N TYR A 160 -4.16 17.38 2.96
CA TYR A 160 -3.38 16.42 2.16
C TYR A 160 -3.70 15.00 2.64
N CYS A 161 -4.45 14.27 1.84
CA CYS A 161 -4.76 12.86 2.07
C CYS A 161 -3.59 12.00 1.58
N LEU A 162 -2.56 11.84 2.40
CA LEU A 162 -1.34 11.14 2.04
C LEU A 162 -1.58 9.63 1.91
N GLY A 163 -1.10 9.04 0.81
CA GLY A 163 -1.48 7.70 0.39
C GLY A 163 -0.70 6.55 0.99
N SER A 164 0.36 6.83 1.75
CA SER A 164 1.18 5.79 2.37
C SER A 164 1.72 6.21 3.74
N VAL A 165 2.42 5.30 4.44
CA VAL A 165 3.02 5.52 5.77
C VAL A 165 4.33 6.31 5.69
N MET A 166 4.32 7.36 4.91
CA MET A 166 5.48 8.21 4.61
C MET A 166 5.15 9.68 4.89
N GLY A 167 6.11 10.57 4.65
CA GLY A 167 5.94 12.00 4.84
C GLY A 167 6.23 12.48 6.26
N PRO A 168 6.00 13.78 6.53
CA PRO A 168 6.27 14.36 7.84
C PRO A 168 5.31 13.83 8.91
N HIS A 169 5.78 13.85 10.17
CA HIS A 169 4.90 13.61 11.30
C HIS A 169 3.69 14.59 11.25
N PRO A 170 2.46 14.13 11.51
CA PRO A 170 2.05 12.82 12.01
C PRO A 170 1.55 11.83 10.94
N PHE A 171 1.76 12.08 9.64
CA PHE A 171 1.20 11.25 8.57
C PHE A 171 1.55 9.76 8.68
N PRO A 172 2.80 9.33 8.98
CA PRO A 172 3.09 7.91 9.13
C PRO A 172 2.23 7.23 10.18
N THR A 173 2.00 7.90 11.33
CA THR A 173 1.15 7.40 12.41
C THR A 173 -0.32 7.33 11.99
N ILE A 174 -0.85 8.39 11.37
CA ILE A 174 -2.25 8.47 10.92
C ILE A 174 -2.55 7.34 9.93
N VAL A 175 -1.71 7.19 8.91
CA VAL A 175 -1.91 6.18 7.86
C VAL A 175 -1.78 4.77 8.42
N ARG A 176 -0.77 4.51 9.27
CA ARG A 176 -0.64 3.23 9.96
C ARG A 176 -1.89 2.87 10.75
N ASP A 177 -2.36 3.78 11.58
CA ASP A 177 -3.50 3.54 12.47
C ASP A 177 -4.77 3.20 11.66
N PHE A 178 -5.06 3.93 10.58
CA PHE A 178 -6.20 3.61 9.72
C PHE A 178 -6.02 2.33 8.90
N GLN A 179 -4.80 1.95 8.56
CA GLN A 179 -4.52 0.68 7.87
C GLN A 179 -4.43 -0.52 8.81
N SER A 180 -4.22 -0.30 10.11
CA SER A 180 -4.03 -1.38 11.10
C SER A 180 -5.26 -2.28 11.29
N VAL A 181 -6.43 -1.85 10.80
CA VAL A 181 -7.63 -2.69 10.70
C VAL A 181 -7.35 -4.01 9.97
N ILE A 182 -6.39 -4.01 9.02
CA ILE A 182 -5.99 -5.23 8.28
C ILE A 182 -5.45 -6.29 9.24
N SER A 183 -4.45 -5.94 10.06
CA SER A 183 -3.83 -6.89 11.00
C SER A 183 -4.75 -7.26 12.16
N SER A 184 -5.60 -6.34 12.63
CA SER A 184 -6.63 -6.63 13.63
C SER A 184 -7.56 -7.73 13.15
N GLU A 185 -8.06 -7.61 11.93
CA GLU A 185 -8.92 -8.62 11.31
C GLU A 185 -8.18 -9.93 11.01
N ILE A 186 -6.92 -9.89 10.53
CA ILE A 186 -6.12 -11.10 10.32
C ILE A 186 -6.01 -11.87 11.64
N LYS A 187 -5.67 -11.18 12.74
CA LYS A 187 -5.49 -11.78 14.06
C LYS A 187 -6.77 -12.47 14.52
N GLN A 188 -7.91 -11.78 14.46
CA GLN A 188 -9.22 -12.34 14.81
C GLN A 188 -9.59 -13.52 13.91
N GLN A 189 -9.51 -13.37 12.59
CA GLN A 189 -9.93 -14.38 11.63
C GLN A 189 -9.04 -15.64 11.68
N MET A 190 -7.75 -15.51 11.99
CA MET A 190 -6.86 -16.66 12.20
C MET A 190 -7.24 -17.43 13.47
N LEU A 191 -7.53 -16.72 14.56
CA LEU A 191 -8.01 -17.36 15.79
C LEU A 191 -9.34 -18.09 15.59
N GLU A 192 -10.26 -17.52 14.81
CA GLU A 192 -11.54 -18.15 14.46
C GLU A 192 -11.38 -19.40 13.60
N LYS A 193 -10.43 -19.39 12.64
CA LYS A 193 -10.25 -20.46 11.64
C LYS A 193 -9.30 -21.57 12.09
N GLU A 194 -8.21 -21.21 12.76
CA GLU A 194 -7.11 -22.14 13.09
C GLU A 194 -6.85 -22.23 14.61
N GLY A 195 -7.54 -21.41 15.44
CA GLY A 195 -7.34 -21.38 16.89
C GLY A 195 -5.99 -20.79 17.33
N ARG A 196 -5.19 -20.24 16.42
CA ARG A 196 -3.87 -19.69 16.71
C ARG A 196 -3.48 -18.58 15.72
N LEU A 197 -2.40 -17.86 16.04
CA LEU A 197 -1.81 -16.86 15.17
C LEU A 197 -1.05 -17.52 13.99
N PRO A 198 -0.84 -16.80 12.89
CA PRO A 198 -0.02 -17.30 11.77
C PRO A 198 1.46 -17.37 12.16
N ASP A 199 2.21 -18.23 11.47
CA ASP A 199 3.68 -18.29 11.61
C ASP A 199 4.38 -17.19 10.82
N ALA A 200 3.76 -16.72 9.72
CA ALA A 200 4.29 -15.61 8.95
C ALA A 200 3.17 -14.77 8.30
N VAL A 201 3.41 -13.47 8.18
CA VAL A 201 2.59 -12.51 7.42
C VAL A 201 3.47 -11.86 6.36
N VAL A 202 3.04 -11.94 5.10
CA VAL A 202 3.76 -11.40 3.93
C VAL A 202 2.95 -10.32 3.25
N ALA A 203 3.55 -9.17 2.98
CA ALA A 203 2.92 -8.08 2.25
C ALA A 203 3.94 -7.33 1.39
N CYS A 204 3.52 -6.80 0.23
CA CYS A 204 4.39 -5.99 -0.61
C CYS A 204 4.66 -4.62 0.01
N VAL A 205 5.83 -4.05 -0.29
CA VAL A 205 6.31 -2.78 0.26
C VAL A 205 6.78 -1.86 -0.87
N GLY A 206 6.04 -0.75 -1.05
CA GLY A 206 6.53 0.46 -1.70
C GLY A 206 6.76 1.51 -0.61
N GLY A 207 5.85 2.50 -0.44
CA GLY A 207 5.82 3.31 0.78
C GLY A 207 5.48 2.50 2.03
N GLY A 208 4.75 1.38 1.89
CA GLY A 208 4.58 0.36 2.90
C GLY A 208 3.26 0.38 3.67
N SER A 209 2.21 1.07 3.18
CA SER A 209 0.96 1.22 3.95
C SER A 209 0.20 -0.10 4.15
N ASN A 210 0.09 -0.95 3.13
CA ASN A 210 -0.56 -2.25 3.28
C ASN A 210 0.25 -3.19 4.19
N ALA A 211 1.57 -3.12 4.10
CA ALA A 211 2.45 -3.97 4.90
C ALA A 211 2.39 -3.58 6.39
N ILE A 212 2.53 -2.30 6.74
CA ILE A 212 2.40 -1.88 8.13
C ILE A 212 0.99 -2.17 8.67
N GLY A 213 -0.04 -2.00 7.85
CA GLY A 213 -1.41 -2.37 8.18
C GLY A 213 -1.56 -3.86 8.50
N SER A 214 -0.84 -4.72 7.76
CA SER A 214 -0.82 -6.17 7.97
C SER A 214 0.04 -6.60 9.15
N PHE A 215 1.04 -5.79 9.54
CA PHE A 215 2.04 -6.14 10.55
C PHE A 215 1.70 -5.60 11.95
N TYR A 216 1.03 -4.46 12.04
CA TYR A 216 0.98 -3.63 13.25
C TYR A 216 0.58 -4.40 14.51
N HIS A 217 -0.51 -5.15 14.49
CA HIS A 217 -0.96 -5.91 15.66
C HIS A 217 -0.16 -7.19 15.94
N PHE A 218 0.84 -7.50 15.12
CA PHE A 218 1.76 -8.61 15.32
C PHE A 218 3.17 -8.17 15.75
N ILE A 219 3.41 -6.84 15.87
CA ILE A 219 4.75 -6.34 16.22
C ILE A 219 5.21 -6.92 17.57
N ASP A 220 4.29 -7.01 18.53
CA ASP A 220 4.56 -7.55 19.88
C ASP A 220 4.39 -9.08 19.96
N ASP A 221 4.12 -9.76 18.86
CA ASP A 221 4.03 -11.23 18.78
C ASP A 221 5.31 -11.79 18.11
N PRO A 222 6.42 -12.01 18.83
CA PRO A 222 7.72 -12.34 18.23
C PRO A 222 7.74 -13.70 17.50
N ALA A 223 6.80 -14.58 17.78
CA ALA A 223 6.64 -15.86 17.09
C ALA A 223 6.09 -15.70 15.66
N VAL A 224 5.48 -14.56 15.33
CA VAL A 224 4.96 -14.26 14.00
C VAL A 224 6.03 -13.54 13.19
N ARG A 225 6.53 -14.18 12.12
CA ARG A 225 7.45 -13.54 11.17
C ARG A 225 6.72 -12.48 10.35
N LEU A 226 7.31 -11.30 10.22
CA LEU A 226 6.79 -10.20 9.41
C LEU A 226 7.71 -9.99 8.21
N ILE A 227 7.20 -10.13 7.00
CA ILE A 227 8.02 -10.15 5.79
C ILE A 227 7.47 -9.15 4.78
N GLY A 228 8.23 -8.07 4.59
CA GLY A 228 8.00 -7.04 3.56
C GLY A 228 8.67 -7.43 2.25
N VAL A 229 7.92 -7.36 1.15
CA VAL A 229 8.42 -7.73 -0.17
C VAL A 229 8.55 -6.50 -1.04
N GLU A 230 9.78 -6.12 -1.35
CA GLU A 230 10.14 -4.96 -2.17
C GLU A 230 10.21 -5.31 -3.66
N ALA A 231 10.08 -4.29 -4.51
CA ALA A 231 10.21 -4.43 -5.95
C ALA A 231 11.68 -4.28 -6.38
N ALA A 232 12.29 -5.39 -6.77
CA ALA A 232 13.65 -5.40 -7.31
C ALA A 232 13.73 -4.89 -8.76
N GLY A 233 12.60 -4.64 -9.43
CA GLY A 233 12.61 -4.24 -10.83
C GLY A 233 13.32 -5.28 -11.70
N ARG A 234 14.40 -4.87 -12.36
CA ARG A 234 15.24 -5.79 -13.16
C ARG A 234 16.36 -6.47 -12.38
N GLY A 235 16.45 -6.22 -11.07
CA GLY A 235 17.41 -6.84 -10.16
C GLY A 235 18.03 -5.82 -9.21
N ILE A 236 18.31 -6.24 -7.97
CA ILE A 236 18.92 -5.38 -6.93
C ILE A 236 20.34 -4.93 -7.27
N ASP A 237 21.01 -5.63 -8.15
CA ASP A 237 22.37 -5.30 -8.63
C ASP A 237 22.36 -4.37 -9.84
N THR A 238 21.18 -3.88 -10.25
CA THR A 238 20.98 -2.96 -11.36
C THR A 238 20.60 -1.57 -10.84
N LEU A 239 20.66 -0.55 -11.73
CA LEU A 239 20.12 0.78 -11.44
C LEU A 239 18.57 0.84 -11.60
N GLU A 240 17.96 -0.23 -12.09
CA GLU A 240 16.52 -0.34 -12.34
C GLU A 240 15.85 -1.18 -11.24
N THR A 241 15.89 -0.66 -10.02
CA THR A 241 15.30 -1.27 -8.81
C THR A 241 14.58 -0.23 -7.96
N ALA A 242 13.57 -0.63 -7.21
CA ALA A 242 12.90 0.16 -6.18
C ALA A 242 12.96 -0.52 -4.79
N ALA A 243 13.86 -1.48 -4.60
CA ALA A 243 14.06 -2.20 -3.35
C ALA A 243 14.83 -1.34 -2.34
N THR A 244 14.12 -0.46 -1.66
CA THR A 244 14.67 0.66 -0.89
C THR A 244 15.42 0.21 0.37
N ILE A 245 14.91 -0.75 1.15
CA ILE A 245 15.61 -1.28 2.33
C ILE A 245 16.80 -2.13 1.88
N SER A 246 16.63 -2.93 0.84
CA SER A 246 17.67 -3.83 0.33
C SER A 246 18.86 -3.09 -0.27
N THR A 247 18.66 -1.92 -0.92
CA THR A 247 19.71 -1.23 -1.70
C THR A 247 19.96 0.21 -1.26
N GLY A 248 19.06 0.80 -0.48
CA GLY A 248 19.08 2.20 -0.09
C GLY A 248 19.97 2.50 1.12
N ARG A 249 20.00 3.76 1.48
CA ARG A 249 20.74 4.29 2.64
C ARG A 249 19.85 5.24 3.43
N LEU A 250 20.16 5.42 4.72
CA LEU A 250 19.49 6.41 5.57
C LEU A 250 19.62 7.82 4.98
N GLY A 251 18.53 8.55 4.95
CA GLY A 251 18.48 9.92 4.46
C GLY A 251 17.25 10.65 4.96
N ILE A 252 17.07 11.90 4.48
CA ILE A 252 15.90 12.73 4.76
C ILE A 252 15.29 13.15 3.42
N PHE A 253 14.03 12.78 3.19
CA PHE A 253 13.29 13.14 1.99
C PHE A 253 11.79 13.16 2.28
N HIS A 254 11.02 14.01 1.60
CA HIS A 254 9.59 14.19 1.83
C HIS A 254 9.19 14.37 3.30
N GLY A 255 10.05 15.08 4.08
CA GLY A 255 9.78 15.39 5.49
C GLY A 255 9.95 14.24 6.46
N MET A 256 10.58 13.13 6.08
CA MET A 256 10.86 11.99 6.94
C MET A 256 12.32 11.55 6.87
N LYS A 257 12.79 10.94 7.97
CA LYS A 257 14.07 10.20 8.02
C LYS A 257 13.76 8.72 7.83
N SER A 258 14.34 8.11 6.78
CA SER A 258 14.12 6.71 6.45
C SER A 258 15.22 6.19 5.51
N TYR A 259 15.05 4.98 4.95
CA TYR A 259 15.87 4.49 3.85
C TYR A 259 15.38 5.04 2.50
N PHE A 260 16.34 5.41 1.65
CA PHE A 260 16.09 5.91 0.31
C PHE A 260 17.11 5.35 -0.68
N CYS A 261 16.66 5.08 -1.92
CA CYS A 261 17.56 4.83 -3.02
C CYS A 261 18.31 6.12 -3.37
N GLN A 262 19.63 6.09 -3.25
CA GLN A 262 20.49 7.26 -3.39
C GLN A 262 21.68 6.94 -4.30
N ASP A 263 22.10 7.94 -5.08
CA ASP A 263 23.34 7.88 -5.84
C ASP A 263 24.58 8.05 -4.91
N GLN A 264 25.76 8.04 -5.50
CA GLN A 264 27.02 8.21 -4.78
C GLN A 264 27.18 9.56 -4.07
N TYR A 265 26.40 10.58 -4.48
CA TYR A 265 26.42 11.93 -3.90
C TYR A 265 25.31 12.15 -2.87
N GLY A 266 24.52 11.14 -2.57
CA GLY A 266 23.39 11.22 -1.63
C GLY A 266 22.13 11.85 -2.22
N GLN A 267 22.05 12.03 -3.54
CA GLN A 267 20.82 12.48 -4.20
C GLN A 267 19.87 11.29 -4.38
N ILE A 268 18.57 11.56 -4.37
CA ILE A 268 17.55 10.54 -4.63
C ILE A 268 17.76 9.98 -6.04
N ALA A 269 18.08 8.70 -6.11
CA ALA A 269 18.29 8.01 -7.38
C ALA A 269 16.96 7.77 -8.11
N PRO A 270 16.93 7.75 -9.44
CA PRO A 270 15.82 7.17 -10.18
C PRO A 270 15.63 5.71 -9.76
N VAL A 271 14.37 5.29 -9.68
CA VAL A 271 14.01 3.90 -9.39
C VAL A 271 13.16 3.35 -10.53
N TYR A 272 12.97 2.04 -10.55
CA TYR A 272 12.17 1.39 -11.55
C TYR A 272 11.47 0.15 -10.98
N SER A 273 10.19 0.00 -11.32
CA SER A 273 9.39 -1.21 -11.16
C SER A 273 8.31 -1.24 -12.24
N ILE A 274 7.96 -2.44 -12.72
CA ILE A 274 6.75 -2.65 -13.53
C ILE A 274 5.48 -2.20 -12.78
N SER A 275 5.54 -2.22 -11.45
CA SER A 275 4.47 -1.78 -10.55
C SER A 275 4.59 -0.29 -10.26
N ALA A 276 3.71 0.54 -10.84
CA ALA A 276 3.67 1.97 -10.56
C ALA A 276 3.39 2.30 -9.07
N GLY A 277 2.73 1.40 -8.34
CA GLY A 277 2.46 1.56 -6.90
C GLY A 277 3.66 1.25 -6.01
N LEU A 278 4.69 0.56 -6.52
CA LEU A 278 5.95 0.27 -5.82
C LEU A 278 7.13 1.08 -6.38
N ASP A 279 6.91 1.89 -7.42
CA ASP A 279 7.92 2.72 -8.07
C ASP A 279 8.15 4.02 -7.27
N TYR A 280 8.72 3.87 -6.08
CA TYR A 280 9.01 4.96 -5.14
C TYR A 280 10.37 4.74 -4.48
N PRO A 281 11.24 5.77 -4.42
CA PRO A 281 12.62 5.63 -3.96
C PRO A 281 12.79 5.65 -2.43
N GLY A 282 11.76 5.43 -1.66
CA GLY A 282 11.77 5.50 -0.21
C GLY A 282 10.79 4.52 0.42
N VAL A 283 10.88 4.39 1.73
CA VAL A 283 10.00 3.53 2.54
C VAL A 283 9.56 4.28 3.80
N GLY A 284 8.42 3.91 4.36
CA GLY A 284 7.92 4.51 5.60
C GLY A 284 8.93 4.37 6.76
N PRO A 285 9.06 5.39 7.62
CA PRO A 285 10.06 5.39 8.70
C PRO A 285 9.86 4.26 9.73
N GLU A 286 8.64 3.80 9.92
CA GLU A 286 8.34 2.68 10.81
C GLU A 286 8.86 1.35 10.23
N HIS A 287 8.81 1.16 8.90
CA HIS A 287 9.45 0.01 8.25
C HIS A 287 10.98 0.04 8.42
N ALA A 288 11.59 1.22 8.26
CA ALA A 288 13.03 1.40 8.53
C ALA A 288 13.36 1.00 9.97
N TYR A 289 12.57 1.45 10.94
CA TYR A 289 12.74 1.08 12.34
C TYR A 289 12.58 -0.43 12.59
N LEU A 290 11.54 -1.06 12.05
CA LEU A 290 11.31 -2.50 12.18
C LEU A 290 12.43 -3.34 11.57
N HIS A 291 13.03 -2.86 10.49
CA HIS A 291 14.23 -3.45 9.89
C HIS A 291 15.43 -3.33 10.82
N ASP A 292 15.72 -2.11 11.31
CA ASP A 292 16.89 -1.82 12.14
C ASP A 292 16.92 -2.63 13.45
N ILE A 293 15.76 -2.86 14.05
CA ILE A 293 15.64 -3.67 15.27
C ILE A 293 15.49 -5.17 14.98
N GLY A 294 15.52 -5.59 13.71
CA GLY A 294 15.37 -7.00 13.31
C GLY A 294 13.98 -7.59 13.56
N ARG A 295 12.93 -6.74 13.68
CA ARG A 295 11.56 -7.23 13.90
C ARG A 295 10.86 -7.67 12.63
N ALA A 296 11.17 -7.06 11.51
CA ALA A 296 10.64 -7.42 10.20
C ALA A 296 11.78 -7.71 9.22
N GLU A 297 11.57 -8.73 8.38
CA GLU A 297 12.45 -9.10 7.28
C GLU A 297 12.00 -8.35 6.01
N TYR A 298 12.97 -7.96 5.17
CA TYR A 298 12.67 -7.38 3.87
C TYR A 298 13.40 -8.13 2.79
N VAL A 299 12.67 -8.47 1.73
CA VAL A 299 13.16 -9.28 0.61
C VAL A 299 12.75 -8.63 -0.71
N ALA A 300 13.52 -8.86 -1.74
CA ALA A 300 13.30 -8.25 -3.05
C ALA A 300 12.83 -9.29 -4.08
N ILE A 301 11.86 -8.92 -4.91
CA ILE A 301 11.29 -9.73 -5.99
C ILE A 301 11.39 -8.95 -7.30
N THR A 302 11.87 -9.60 -8.36
CA THR A 302 12.00 -9.00 -9.68
C THR A 302 10.66 -8.89 -10.40
N ASP A 303 10.61 -8.03 -11.43
CA ASP A 303 9.42 -7.88 -12.28
C ASP A 303 8.97 -9.20 -12.91
N GLU A 304 9.90 -10.02 -13.40
CA GLU A 304 9.59 -11.31 -13.99
C GLU A 304 8.96 -12.28 -12.98
N GLU A 305 9.49 -12.34 -11.76
CA GLU A 305 8.93 -13.17 -10.69
C GLU A 305 7.54 -12.68 -10.28
N ALA A 306 7.33 -11.36 -10.23
CA ALA A 306 6.02 -10.76 -9.92
C ALA A 306 4.99 -11.06 -11.02
N VAL A 307 5.37 -10.95 -12.30
CA VAL A 307 4.49 -11.27 -13.44
C VAL A 307 4.14 -12.76 -13.45
N GLN A 308 5.11 -13.66 -13.21
CA GLN A 308 4.84 -15.08 -13.07
C GLN A 308 3.87 -15.40 -11.92
N ALA A 309 4.00 -14.69 -10.80
CA ALA A 309 3.12 -14.87 -9.65
C ALA A 309 1.71 -14.30 -9.89
N PHE A 310 1.60 -13.19 -10.64
CA PHE A 310 0.33 -12.64 -11.10
C PHE A 310 -0.45 -13.68 -11.93
N GLU A 311 0.21 -14.26 -12.93
CA GLU A 311 -0.38 -15.29 -13.78
C GLU A 311 -0.69 -16.57 -13.00
N TYR A 312 0.21 -16.96 -12.10
CA TYR A 312 0.06 -18.16 -11.26
C TYR A 312 -1.20 -18.06 -10.38
N LEU A 313 -1.37 -16.98 -9.64
CA LEU A 313 -2.53 -16.82 -8.76
C LEU A 313 -3.84 -16.75 -9.55
N ALA A 314 -3.80 -16.10 -10.72
CA ALA A 314 -4.96 -16.03 -11.61
C ALA A 314 -5.39 -17.42 -12.10
N ARG A 315 -4.44 -18.27 -12.49
CA ARG A 315 -4.73 -19.63 -12.99
C ARG A 315 -5.07 -20.63 -11.88
N THR A 316 -4.45 -20.48 -10.71
CA THR A 316 -4.58 -21.45 -9.61
C THR A 316 -5.83 -21.18 -8.78
N GLU A 317 -6.05 -19.93 -8.37
CA GLU A 317 -7.15 -19.56 -7.48
C GLU A 317 -8.25 -18.73 -8.16
N GLY A 318 -8.09 -18.36 -9.43
CA GLY A 318 -9.05 -17.48 -10.12
C GLY A 318 -9.03 -16.04 -9.59
N ILE A 319 -7.92 -15.61 -8.99
CA ILE A 319 -7.73 -14.29 -8.41
C ILE A 319 -6.69 -13.54 -9.23
N ILE A 320 -7.09 -12.44 -9.85
CA ILE A 320 -6.17 -11.53 -10.56
C ILE A 320 -5.70 -10.47 -9.57
N PRO A 321 -4.51 -10.61 -8.96
CA PRO A 321 -4.02 -9.64 -7.97
C PRO A 321 -3.51 -8.38 -8.65
N ALA A 322 -3.48 -7.26 -7.93
CA ALA A 322 -2.68 -6.12 -8.39
C ALA A 322 -1.21 -6.54 -8.53
N ILE A 323 -0.50 -5.99 -9.51
CA ILE A 323 0.92 -6.32 -9.73
C ILE A 323 1.76 -6.00 -8.48
N GLU A 324 1.36 -5.01 -7.69
CA GLU A 324 1.93 -4.73 -6.37
C GLU A 324 1.90 -5.98 -5.48
N SER A 325 0.72 -6.54 -5.26
CA SER A 325 0.55 -7.72 -4.39
C SER A 325 1.08 -9.01 -5.00
N ALA A 326 1.25 -9.08 -6.32
CA ALA A 326 1.90 -10.19 -6.98
C ALA A 326 3.36 -10.39 -6.51
N HIS A 327 4.06 -9.32 -6.07
CA HIS A 327 5.37 -9.43 -5.41
C HIS A 327 5.29 -10.27 -4.13
N ALA A 328 4.28 -10.01 -3.28
CA ALA A 328 4.06 -10.80 -2.07
C ALA A 328 3.71 -12.26 -2.39
N VAL A 329 2.91 -12.51 -3.43
CA VAL A 329 2.59 -13.87 -3.91
C VAL A 329 3.85 -14.57 -4.44
N ALA A 330 4.72 -13.86 -5.17
CA ALA A 330 5.98 -14.42 -5.66
C ALA A 330 6.88 -14.91 -4.51
N TYR A 331 6.99 -14.11 -3.46
CA TYR A 331 7.75 -14.55 -2.30
C TYR A 331 7.08 -15.70 -1.53
N ALA A 332 5.76 -15.68 -1.39
CA ALA A 332 5.00 -16.77 -0.79
C ALA A 332 5.24 -18.10 -1.51
N ARG A 333 5.36 -18.11 -2.85
CA ARG A 333 5.70 -19.29 -3.65
C ARG A 333 7.10 -19.85 -3.34
N LYS A 334 8.04 -19.00 -2.93
CA LYS A 334 9.37 -19.42 -2.48
C LYS A 334 9.36 -19.90 -1.03
N LEU A 335 8.60 -19.23 -0.18
CA LEU A 335 8.60 -19.45 1.27
C LEU A 335 7.78 -20.70 1.67
N ALA A 336 6.55 -20.85 1.15
CA ALA A 336 5.63 -21.89 1.59
C ALA A 336 6.21 -23.30 1.51
N PRO A 337 6.92 -23.71 0.44
CA PRO A 337 7.52 -25.04 0.36
C PRO A 337 8.61 -25.33 1.41
N THR A 338 9.18 -24.27 2.02
CA THR A 338 10.23 -24.39 3.05
C THR A 338 9.65 -24.47 4.47
N MET A 339 8.35 -24.24 4.62
CA MET A 339 7.65 -24.27 5.90
C MET A 339 7.00 -25.64 6.14
N GLY A 340 6.73 -25.97 7.40
CA GLY A 340 6.01 -27.20 7.76
C GLY A 340 4.54 -27.17 7.34
N SER A 341 3.95 -28.34 7.09
CA SER A 341 2.54 -28.47 6.69
C SER A 341 1.53 -28.07 7.79
N ASP A 342 1.98 -27.94 9.00
CA ASP A 342 1.24 -27.45 10.17
C ASP A 342 1.40 -25.94 10.36
N GLN A 343 2.29 -25.30 9.63
CA GLN A 343 2.52 -23.84 9.68
C GLN A 343 1.52 -23.07 8.82
N LEU A 344 1.29 -21.81 9.19
CA LEU A 344 0.27 -20.92 8.63
C LEU A 344 0.93 -19.69 8.05
N LEU A 345 0.70 -19.44 6.77
CA LEU A 345 1.21 -18.30 6.02
C LEU A 345 0.05 -17.39 5.59
N VAL A 346 0.07 -16.13 5.97
CA VAL A 346 -0.89 -15.13 5.50
C VAL A 346 -0.21 -14.21 4.49
N VAL A 347 -0.84 -14.02 3.33
CA VAL A 347 -0.38 -13.11 2.27
C VAL A 347 -1.43 -12.04 2.04
N THR A 348 -1.07 -10.76 2.12
CA THR A 348 -2.00 -9.67 1.86
C THR A 348 -2.10 -9.40 0.36
N ILE A 349 -3.30 -9.63 -0.21
CA ILE A 349 -3.66 -9.21 -1.56
C ILE A 349 -4.19 -7.79 -1.48
N SER A 350 -3.30 -6.83 -1.61
CA SER A 350 -3.53 -5.41 -1.31
C SER A 350 -4.46 -4.70 -2.29
N GLY A 351 -4.64 -5.26 -3.50
CA GLY A 351 -5.51 -4.72 -4.52
C GLY A 351 -5.76 -5.71 -5.65
N ARG A 352 -6.75 -5.41 -6.52
CA ARG A 352 -7.09 -6.22 -7.70
C ARG A 352 -6.35 -5.74 -8.94
N GLY A 353 -6.11 -6.68 -9.87
CA GLY A 353 -5.24 -6.51 -11.01
C GLY A 353 -5.92 -6.13 -12.34
N ASP A 354 -7.22 -5.82 -12.36
CA ASP A 354 -7.90 -5.42 -13.62
C ASP A 354 -7.17 -4.26 -14.30
N LYS A 355 -6.66 -3.32 -13.52
CA LYS A 355 -5.87 -2.17 -13.99
C LYS A 355 -4.55 -2.55 -14.66
N ASP A 356 -4.01 -3.74 -14.34
CA ASP A 356 -2.66 -4.16 -14.72
C ASP A 356 -2.66 -5.11 -15.92
N CYS A 357 -3.81 -5.69 -16.29
CA CYS A 357 -3.91 -6.67 -17.37
C CYS A 357 -3.29 -6.19 -18.69
N ALA A 358 -3.53 -4.93 -19.08
CA ALA A 358 -2.95 -4.36 -20.29
C ALA A 358 -1.42 -4.16 -20.20
N ALA A 359 -0.89 -3.86 -19.01
CA ALA A 359 0.55 -3.72 -18.78
C ALA A 359 1.23 -5.09 -18.83
N ILE A 360 0.63 -6.10 -18.20
CA ILE A 360 1.13 -7.48 -18.21
C ILE A 360 1.10 -8.06 -19.63
N ALA A 361 0.02 -7.83 -20.38
CA ALA A 361 -0.05 -8.27 -21.78
C ALA A 361 1.08 -7.67 -22.63
N ARG A 362 1.37 -6.37 -22.47
CA ARG A 362 2.51 -5.73 -23.16
C ARG A 362 3.87 -6.26 -22.71
N TYR A 363 4.01 -6.63 -21.44
CA TYR A 363 5.25 -7.18 -20.90
C TYR A 363 5.56 -8.57 -21.50
N ARG A 364 4.51 -9.36 -21.77
CA ARG A 364 4.64 -10.69 -22.38
C ARG A 364 4.82 -10.68 -23.91
N GLY A 365 4.55 -9.58 -24.60
CA GLY A 365 4.64 -9.40 -26.07
C GLY A 365 3.33 -9.63 -26.71
#